data_578219b3de1f698e4c980d456e4cc7b2
#
_entry.id   578219b3de1f698e4c980d456e4cc7b2
#
_cell.length_a   1.000
_cell.length_b   1.000
_cell.length_c   1.000
_cell.angle_alpha   90.00
_cell.angle_beta   90.00
_cell.angle_gamma   90.00
#
_symmetry.space_group_name_H-M   'P 1'
#
loop_
_entity.id
_entity.type
_entity.pdbx_description
1 polymer ?
#
loop_
_entity_poly.entity_id
_entity_poly.type
_entity_poly.pdbx_seq_one_letter_code
_entity_poly.pdbx_strand_id
1 'polypeptide(L)'
;GDEGRYVASSIFENKMQNQAKNGDFAVLYRTNAQSRSIEDALRKRGLEYRIYGGLSFYQRKEIKDVLSYLRIIINPSDEEALKRIINFPGRGIGQTTIDRLIVSANEYDKSIFEVLKHLHELPININGGTKTKLQNFTTMIESFQVMSKTANAFDLAEHVCKASGLIQEFKKDGTPEGMTRLENIEELLNGIKDFVEGQQELADSTGSLAEFLEDVALATDLDNEEGEDSDKVALMTIHLAKGLEFEYVYIVGLEENLFPSAMSMNTRSELEEERRLFYVALTRAEKQAYLTYALSRYRWGKLVDAEPSRFIEEIDEQYLEIVTPKEERRFNPMLSADIFGDVEPNTVRYKKPAYLKAKPKAKEPFKITAPKNLKKVSDTKSTTNLFDNKLIVGDVVNHQRFGKGNVLNIEGKGADLKAEIKFENGGSKKLLLRFAKLEIIS
;
A
#
# COMPACT_ATOMS: atom_id res chain seq x y z
N GLY A 1 -1.39 -5.37 12.99
CA GLY A 1 -0.46 -5.89 14.00
C GLY A 1 -0.51 -7.39 14.24
N ASP A 2 -1.67 -8.03 14.42
CA ASP A 2 -1.75 -9.42 14.90
C ASP A 2 -1.14 -10.45 13.93
N GLU A 3 -1.38 -10.30 12.62
CA GLU A 3 -0.79 -11.19 11.61
C GLU A 3 0.75 -11.14 11.65
N GLY A 4 1.34 -9.94 11.74
CA GLY A 4 2.80 -9.80 11.84
C GLY A 4 3.35 -10.47 13.11
N ARG A 5 2.68 -10.28 14.26
CA ARG A 5 3.06 -10.94 15.52
C ARG A 5 3.00 -12.46 15.42
N TYR A 6 1.94 -12.99 14.80
CA TYR A 6 1.80 -14.42 14.55
C TYR A 6 2.95 -14.95 13.68
N VAL A 7 3.22 -14.29 12.55
CA VAL A 7 4.29 -14.70 11.62
C VAL A 7 5.65 -14.69 12.32
N ALA A 8 6.01 -13.60 13.02
CA ALA A 8 7.29 -13.51 13.73
C ALA A 8 7.41 -14.57 14.83
N SER A 9 6.33 -14.86 15.57
CA SER A 9 6.32 -15.90 16.60
C SER A 9 6.45 -17.29 15.99
N SER A 10 5.74 -17.56 14.90
CA SER A 10 5.80 -18.83 14.17
C SER A 10 7.19 -19.08 13.57
N ILE A 11 7.84 -18.06 12.99
CA ILE A 11 9.23 -18.15 12.50
C ILE A 11 10.16 -18.50 13.67
N PHE A 12 10.04 -17.80 14.80
CA PHE A 12 10.87 -18.05 15.97
C PHE A 12 10.70 -19.48 16.50
N GLU A 13 9.46 -19.97 16.62
CA GLU A 13 9.16 -21.33 17.07
C GLU A 13 9.70 -22.37 16.09
N ASN A 14 9.46 -22.21 14.79
CA ASN A 14 9.97 -23.11 13.75
C ASN A 14 11.50 -23.15 13.73
N LYS A 15 12.16 -21.99 13.87
CA LYS A 15 13.61 -21.90 13.98
C LYS A 15 14.15 -22.74 15.14
N MET A 16 13.51 -22.66 16.31
CA MET A 16 13.93 -23.42 17.49
C MET A 16 13.64 -24.93 17.37
N GLN A 17 12.49 -25.28 16.84
CA GLN A 17 12.08 -26.70 16.72
C GLN A 17 12.89 -27.45 15.65
N ASN A 18 13.16 -26.80 14.53
CA ASN A 18 13.80 -27.41 13.36
C ASN A 18 15.31 -27.11 13.27
N GLN A 19 15.87 -26.34 14.23
CA GLN A 19 17.26 -25.88 14.21
C GLN A 19 17.61 -25.13 12.89
N ALA A 20 16.61 -24.43 12.34
CA ALA A 20 16.73 -23.69 11.09
C ALA A 20 17.43 -22.33 11.30
N LYS A 21 18.01 -21.80 10.23
CA LYS A 21 18.61 -20.45 10.20
C LYS A 21 17.56 -19.42 9.80
N ASN A 22 17.81 -18.13 10.06
CA ASN A 22 16.93 -17.05 9.60
C ASN A 22 16.81 -17.06 8.07
N GLY A 23 17.91 -17.33 7.35
CA GLY A 23 17.96 -17.36 5.89
C GLY A 23 17.11 -18.48 5.25
N ASP A 24 16.69 -19.48 6.03
CA ASP A 24 15.82 -20.56 5.54
C ASP A 24 14.35 -20.10 5.43
N PHE A 25 14.02 -18.88 5.95
CA PHE A 25 12.67 -18.34 5.99
C PHE A 25 12.50 -17.17 5.01
N ALA A 26 11.37 -17.17 4.30
CA ALA A 26 10.93 -16.01 3.53
C ALA A 26 9.51 -15.61 3.89
N VAL A 27 9.24 -14.30 3.93
CA VAL A 27 7.90 -13.74 4.05
C VAL A 27 7.57 -13.02 2.75
N LEU A 28 6.55 -13.51 2.06
CA LEU A 28 6.10 -13.03 0.77
C LEU A 28 4.80 -12.26 0.91
N TYR A 29 4.75 -11.05 0.37
CA TYR A 29 3.59 -10.18 0.40
C TYR A 29 3.23 -9.66 -0.99
N ARG A 30 1.95 -9.27 -1.17
CA ARG A 30 1.46 -8.76 -2.45
C ARG A 30 1.87 -7.33 -2.71
N THR A 31 1.83 -6.47 -1.70
CA THR A 31 2.21 -5.05 -1.81
C THR A 31 3.25 -4.68 -0.76
N ASN A 32 4.08 -3.71 -1.12
CA ASN A 32 5.15 -3.25 -0.22
C ASN A 32 4.61 -2.67 1.11
N ALA A 33 3.39 -2.15 1.14
CA ALA A 33 2.79 -1.61 2.36
C ALA A 33 2.69 -2.66 3.48
N GLN A 34 2.46 -3.93 3.13
CA GLN A 34 2.35 -5.03 4.10
C GLN A 34 3.64 -5.30 4.88
N SER A 35 4.81 -4.82 4.39
CA SER A 35 6.10 -5.10 5.05
C SER A 35 6.18 -4.50 6.45
N ARG A 36 5.58 -3.32 6.71
CA ARG A 36 5.69 -2.61 7.98
C ARG A 36 5.35 -3.47 9.20
N SER A 37 4.17 -4.09 9.19
CA SER A 37 3.71 -4.90 10.33
C SER A 37 4.58 -6.14 10.56
N ILE A 38 5.18 -6.66 9.50
CA ILE A 38 6.12 -7.80 9.56
C ILE A 38 7.49 -7.32 10.08
N GLU A 39 8.02 -6.21 9.54
CA GLU A 39 9.28 -5.59 9.98
C GLU A 39 9.23 -5.28 11.48
N ASP A 40 8.16 -4.60 11.93
CA ASP A 40 7.97 -4.25 13.35
C ASP A 40 7.88 -5.49 14.24
N ALA A 41 7.20 -6.55 13.79
CA ALA A 41 7.05 -7.77 14.56
C ALA A 41 8.35 -8.59 14.65
N LEU A 42 9.11 -8.71 13.55
CA LEU A 42 10.40 -9.38 13.53
C LEU A 42 11.40 -8.66 14.43
N ARG A 43 11.44 -7.31 14.37
CA ARG A 43 12.29 -6.46 15.21
C ARG A 43 11.98 -6.66 16.70
N LYS A 44 10.71 -6.63 17.08
CA LYS A 44 10.28 -6.87 18.49
C LYS A 44 10.65 -8.27 18.99
N ARG A 45 10.80 -9.25 18.09
CA ARG A 45 11.24 -10.62 18.42
C ARG A 45 12.77 -10.79 18.36
N GLY A 46 13.53 -9.76 17.95
CA GLY A 46 14.98 -9.85 17.77
C GLY A 46 15.38 -10.76 16.60
N LEU A 47 14.52 -10.90 15.60
CA LEU A 47 14.80 -11.65 14.39
C LEU A 47 15.33 -10.68 13.32
N GLU A 48 16.56 -10.90 12.90
CA GLU A 48 17.15 -10.12 11.81
C GLU A 48 16.47 -10.44 10.48
N TYR A 49 16.23 -9.43 9.67
CA TYR A 49 15.60 -9.56 8.36
C TYR A 49 16.28 -8.70 7.30
N ARG A 50 16.02 -9.04 6.04
CA ARG A 50 16.47 -8.27 4.88
C ARG A 50 15.35 -8.09 3.87
N ILE A 51 15.15 -6.84 3.43
CA ILE A 51 14.17 -6.53 2.39
C ILE A 51 14.85 -6.60 1.03
N TYR A 52 14.28 -7.41 0.14
CA TYR A 52 14.77 -7.54 -1.23
C TYR A 52 13.94 -6.65 -2.18
N GLY A 53 14.65 -5.91 -3.03
CA GLY A 53 14.04 -5.09 -4.08
C GLY A 53 13.32 -3.84 -3.60
N GLY A 54 13.62 -3.36 -2.39
CA GLY A 54 13.02 -2.15 -1.82
C GLY A 54 13.78 -1.61 -0.64
N LEU A 55 13.28 -0.50 -0.11
CA LEU A 55 13.75 0.12 1.12
C LEU A 55 12.89 -0.38 2.30
N SER A 56 13.45 -0.39 3.50
CA SER A 56 12.66 -0.59 4.71
C SER A 56 11.54 0.45 4.79
N PHE A 57 10.48 0.11 5.50
CA PHE A 57 9.25 0.92 5.47
C PHE A 57 9.50 2.38 5.83
N TYR A 58 10.24 2.64 6.91
CA TYR A 58 10.53 3.99 7.39
C TYR A 58 11.56 4.75 6.54
N GLN A 59 12.28 4.07 5.65
CA GLN A 59 13.24 4.70 4.73
C GLN A 59 12.60 5.18 3.42
N ARG A 60 11.35 4.81 3.12
CA ARG A 60 10.62 5.22 1.91
C ARG A 60 10.40 6.72 1.89
N LYS A 61 10.48 7.31 0.69
CA LYS A 61 10.42 8.77 0.50
C LYS A 61 9.15 9.38 1.09
N GLU A 62 7.98 8.85 0.74
CA GLU A 62 6.66 9.32 1.17
C GLU A 62 6.49 9.20 2.69
N ILE A 63 7.07 8.16 3.30
CA ILE A 63 7.05 7.97 4.75
C ILE A 63 7.95 9.00 5.43
N LYS A 64 9.16 9.21 4.91
CA LYS A 64 10.06 10.28 5.40
C LYS A 64 9.42 11.66 5.27
N ASP A 65 8.64 11.91 4.21
CA ASP A 65 7.93 13.18 4.02
C ASP A 65 6.88 13.39 5.13
N VAL A 66 6.06 12.37 5.45
CA VAL A 66 5.10 12.46 6.57
C VAL A 66 5.82 12.58 7.91
N LEU A 67 6.81 11.73 8.17
CA LEU A 67 7.56 11.78 9.43
C LEU A 67 8.25 13.13 9.64
N SER A 68 8.72 13.80 8.58
CA SER A 68 9.31 15.14 8.69
C SER A 68 8.28 16.18 9.13
N TYR A 69 7.02 16.09 8.70
CA TYR A 69 5.96 16.93 9.27
C TYR A 69 5.73 16.63 10.75
N LEU A 70 5.73 15.37 11.14
CA LEU A 70 5.51 14.98 12.53
C LEU A 70 6.69 15.39 13.41
N ARG A 71 7.94 15.26 12.92
CA ARG A 71 9.15 15.67 13.64
C ARG A 71 9.21 17.16 13.91
N ILE A 72 8.88 18.01 12.92
CA ILE A 72 8.91 19.47 13.08
C ILE A 72 7.86 19.98 14.07
N ILE A 73 6.78 19.24 14.28
CA ILE A 73 5.77 19.58 15.29
C ILE A 73 6.34 19.43 16.69
N ILE A 74 7.11 18.37 16.93
CA ILE A 74 7.72 18.09 18.24
C ILE A 74 9.01 18.87 18.42
N ASN A 75 9.86 18.91 17.39
CA ASN A 75 11.13 19.63 17.42
C ASN A 75 11.21 20.68 16.29
N PRO A 76 10.81 21.93 16.55
CA PRO A 76 10.87 23.01 15.57
C PRO A 76 12.28 23.35 15.07
N SER A 77 13.33 22.92 15.79
CA SER A 77 14.73 23.12 15.39
C SER A 77 15.28 22.04 14.46
N ASP A 78 14.44 21.07 14.07
CA ASP A 78 14.83 20.04 13.09
C ASP A 78 14.89 20.62 11.67
N GLU A 79 16.05 21.18 11.34
CA GLU A 79 16.25 21.83 10.04
C GLU A 79 16.17 20.88 8.85
N GLU A 80 16.58 19.61 9.01
CA GLU A 80 16.48 18.62 7.96
C GLU A 80 15.01 18.35 7.61
N ALA A 81 14.19 18.09 8.63
CA ALA A 81 12.77 17.91 8.47
C ALA A 81 12.12 19.15 7.85
N LEU A 82 12.48 20.35 8.32
CA LEU A 82 11.93 21.60 7.79
C LEU A 82 12.26 21.81 6.31
N LYS A 83 13.53 21.67 5.92
CA LYS A 83 13.98 21.81 4.52
C LYS A 83 13.27 20.83 3.59
N ARG A 84 12.97 19.64 4.10
CA ARG A 84 12.27 18.60 3.35
C ARG A 84 10.82 18.97 3.04
N ILE A 85 10.10 19.56 3.99
CA ILE A 85 8.65 19.77 3.90
C ILE A 85 8.23 21.18 3.52
N ILE A 86 9.10 22.19 3.63
CA ILE A 86 8.73 23.60 3.43
C ILE A 86 8.09 23.86 2.06
N ASN A 87 8.54 23.15 1.02
CA ASN A 87 7.98 23.22 -0.33
C ASN A 87 7.35 21.88 -0.80
N PHE A 88 7.03 20.99 0.08
CA PHE A 88 6.33 19.74 -0.26
C PHE A 88 5.11 19.51 0.65
N PRO A 89 3.89 19.38 0.09
CA PRO A 89 3.49 19.54 -1.32
C PRO A 89 3.87 20.90 -1.91
N GLY A 90 3.90 21.01 -3.23
CA GLY A 90 4.40 22.18 -3.94
C GLY A 90 3.69 23.50 -3.55
N ARG A 91 4.42 24.38 -2.82
CA ARG A 91 3.93 25.70 -2.37
C ARG A 91 4.50 26.85 -3.19
N GLY A 92 5.41 26.54 -4.13
CA GLY A 92 6.12 27.55 -4.92
C GLY A 92 7.11 28.36 -4.06
N ILE A 93 7.77 27.71 -3.10
CA ILE A 93 8.90 28.21 -2.33
C ILE A 93 10.16 27.62 -2.97
N GLY A 94 10.91 28.46 -3.69
CA GLY A 94 12.10 28.02 -4.44
C GLY A 94 13.35 27.87 -3.55
N GLN A 95 14.35 27.13 -4.04
CA GLN A 95 15.59 26.86 -3.34
C GLN A 95 16.32 28.13 -2.90
N THR A 96 16.34 29.16 -3.74
CA THR A 96 16.96 30.45 -3.41
C THR A 96 16.32 31.13 -2.20
N THR A 97 15.02 30.87 -1.93
CA THR A 97 14.35 31.38 -0.72
C THR A 97 14.82 30.57 0.51
N ILE A 98 14.92 29.27 0.39
CA ILE A 98 15.41 28.39 1.44
C ILE A 98 16.86 28.76 1.82
N ASP A 99 17.73 28.99 0.82
CA ASP A 99 19.11 29.40 1.03
C ASP A 99 19.20 30.73 1.79
N ARG A 100 18.35 31.71 1.46
CA ARG A 100 18.26 32.99 2.19
C ARG A 100 17.81 32.81 3.63
N LEU A 101 16.88 31.89 3.89
CA LEU A 101 16.44 31.59 5.25
C LEU A 101 17.58 30.93 6.04
N ILE A 102 18.35 30.03 5.44
CA ILE A 102 19.52 29.39 6.06
C ILE A 102 20.59 30.44 6.42
N VAL A 103 20.90 31.36 5.49
CA VAL A 103 21.86 32.44 5.74
C VAL A 103 21.39 33.31 6.88
N SER A 104 20.10 33.70 6.90
CA SER A 104 19.56 34.51 7.97
C SER A 104 19.52 33.77 9.32
N ALA A 105 19.24 32.46 9.32
CA ALA A 105 19.27 31.64 10.51
C ALA A 105 20.66 31.66 11.15
N ASN A 106 21.71 31.49 10.35
CA ASN A 106 23.10 31.56 10.79
C ASN A 106 23.51 32.98 11.26
N GLU A 107 23.04 34.03 10.53
CA GLU A 107 23.36 35.43 10.87
C GLU A 107 22.79 35.87 12.21
N TYR A 108 21.58 35.40 12.54
CA TYR A 108 20.86 35.76 13.76
C TYR A 108 20.98 34.72 14.87
N ASP A 109 21.76 33.67 14.70
CA ASP A 109 21.91 32.54 15.64
C ASP A 109 20.54 31.96 16.08
N LYS A 110 19.68 31.72 15.09
CA LYS A 110 18.32 31.18 15.26
C LYS A 110 18.10 29.97 14.38
N SER A 111 17.16 29.11 14.76
CA SER A 111 16.67 28.07 13.86
C SER A 111 15.93 28.67 12.66
N ILE A 112 15.89 27.94 11.53
CA ILE A 112 15.12 28.41 10.34
C ILE A 112 13.65 28.64 10.71
N PHE A 113 13.08 27.83 11.58
CA PHE A 113 11.68 27.98 12.01
C PHE A 113 11.46 29.25 12.86
N GLU A 114 12.41 29.62 13.70
CA GLU A 114 12.37 30.89 14.44
C GLU A 114 12.48 32.09 13.50
N VAL A 115 13.33 31.99 12.47
CA VAL A 115 13.40 33.03 11.41
C VAL A 115 12.06 33.17 10.69
N LEU A 116 11.37 32.04 10.40
CA LEU A 116 10.05 32.06 9.78
C LEU A 116 8.99 32.73 10.66
N LYS A 117 9.01 32.54 11.97
CA LYS A 117 8.11 33.22 12.92
C LYS A 117 8.31 34.73 12.95
N HIS A 118 9.55 35.18 12.83
CA HIS A 118 9.92 36.61 12.88
C HIS A 118 10.17 37.22 11.50
N LEU A 119 9.62 36.60 10.42
CA LEU A 119 9.90 36.96 9.03
C LEU A 119 9.59 38.42 8.68
N HIS A 120 8.70 39.10 9.42
CA HIS A 120 8.38 40.50 9.22
C HIS A 120 9.32 41.46 9.94
N GLU A 121 9.97 40.99 10.97
CA GLU A 121 10.86 41.80 11.81
C GLU A 121 12.29 41.80 11.24
N LEU A 122 12.63 40.76 10.53
CA LEU A 122 13.96 40.56 9.98
C LEU A 122 14.09 41.14 8.55
N PRO A 123 15.19 41.85 8.23
CA PRO A 123 15.39 42.49 6.92
C PRO A 123 15.81 41.48 5.82
N ILE A 124 15.04 40.42 5.66
CA ILE A 124 15.33 39.36 4.67
C ILE A 124 14.74 39.75 3.31
N ASN A 125 15.58 39.72 2.28
CA ASN A 125 15.18 40.06 0.92
C ASN A 125 14.37 38.92 0.26
N ILE A 126 13.09 38.81 0.60
CA ILE A 126 12.12 37.88 0.04
C ILE A 126 10.93 38.69 -0.47
N ASN A 127 10.43 38.35 -1.66
CA ASN A 127 9.26 39.04 -2.23
C ASN A 127 7.99 38.81 -1.38
N GLY A 128 7.04 39.76 -1.43
CA GLY A 128 5.83 39.73 -0.59
C GLY A 128 4.97 38.48 -0.80
N GLY A 129 4.81 38.01 -2.03
CA GLY A 129 4.03 36.81 -2.31
C GLY A 129 4.66 35.53 -1.72
N THR A 130 6.00 35.44 -1.69
CA THR A 130 6.70 34.31 -1.05
C THR A 130 6.65 34.46 0.49
N LYS A 131 6.74 35.68 1.02
CA LYS A 131 6.55 35.92 2.48
C LYS A 131 5.18 35.40 2.94
N THR A 132 4.11 35.69 2.22
CA THR A 132 2.76 35.19 2.54
C THR A 132 2.69 33.67 2.53
N LYS A 133 3.34 33.00 1.56
CA LYS A 133 3.38 31.53 1.51
C LYS A 133 4.12 30.93 2.70
N LEU A 134 5.26 31.53 3.07
CA LEU A 134 6.03 31.12 4.25
C LEU A 134 5.23 31.32 5.53
N GLN A 135 4.51 32.41 5.69
CA GLN A 135 3.63 32.65 6.81
C GLN A 135 2.51 31.62 6.92
N ASN A 136 1.82 31.35 5.81
CA ASN A 136 0.77 30.33 5.78
C ASN A 136 1.33 28.96 6.22
N PHE A 137 2.54 28.61 5.76
CA PHE A 137 3.23 27.40 6.19
C PHE A 137 3.53 27.44 7.71
N THR A 138 4.11 28.52 8.22
CA THR A 138 4.42 28.67 9.66
C THR A 138 3.16 28.55 10.52
N THR A 139 2.08 29.27 10.17
CA THR A 139 0.80 29.21 10.88
C THR A 139 0.21 27.80 10.88
N MET A 140 0.32 27.08 9.75
CA MET A 140 -0.12 25.69 9.68
C MET A 140 0.66 24.80 10.66
N ILE A 141 1.99 24.89 10.71
CA ILE A 141 2.81 24.11 11.66
C ILE A 141 2.49 24.49 13.09
N GLU A 142 2.34 25.78 13.40
CA GLU A 142 1.95 26.24 14.75
C GLU A 142 0.57 25.71 15.18
N SER A 143 -0.39 25.62 14.26
CA SER A 143 -1.69 25.01 14.54
C SER A 143 -1.56 23.51 14.90
N PHE A 144 -0.67 22.78 14.23
CA PHE A 144 -0.38 21.39 14.56
C PHE A 144 0.32 21.25 15.92
N GLN A 145 1.22 22.18 16.27
CA GLN A 145 1.87 22.24 17.59
C GLN A 145 0.87 22.49 18.73
N VAL A 146 -0.15 23.30 18.48
CA VAL A 146 -1.23 23.49 19.47
C VAL A 146 -2.03 22.21 19.63
N MET A 147 -2.39 21.55 18.51
CA MET A 147 -3.16 20.31 18.54
C MET A 147 -2.38 19.15 19.22
N SER A 148 -1.04 19.09 19.06
CA SER A 148 -0.19 18.04 19.65
C SER A 148 -0.23 17.98 21.19
N LYS A 149 -0.68 19.07 21.84
CA LYS A 149 -0.79 19.13 23.31
C LYS A 149 -1.99 18.35 23.86
N THR A 150 -2.98 18.05 23.02
CA THR A 150 -4.25 17.46 23.45
C THR A 150 -4.66 16.23 22.65
N ALA A 151 -4.19 16.10 21.40
CA ALA A 151 -4.50 14.98 20.53
C ALA A 151 -3.50 13.82 20.71
N ASN A 152 -3.98 12.59 20.57
CA ASN A 152 -3.10 11.43 20.46
C ASN A 152 -2.33 11.43 19.10
N ALA A 153 -1.34 10.54 18.98
CA ALA A 153 -0.49 10.48 17.79
C ALA A 153 -1.29 10.22 16.49
N PHE A 154 -2.33 9.39 16.55
CA PHE A 154 -3.11 9.03 15.36
C PHE A 154 -3.96 10.20 14.85
N ASP A 155 -4.75 10.82 15.74
CA ASP A 155 -5.63 11.93 15.37
C ASP A 155 -4.83 13.11 14.82
N LEU A 156 -3.66 13.39 15.44
CA LEU A 156 -2.75 14.43 14.96
C LEU A 156 -2.15 14.07 13.58
N ALA A 157 -1.62 12.87 13.40
CA ALA A 157 -1.00 12.45 12.14
C ALA A 157 -2.01 12.44 10.98
N GLU A 158 -3.23 11.96 11.24
CA GLU A 158 -4.31 11.97 10.24
C GLU A 158 -4.65 13.41 9.84
N HIS A 159 -4.79 14.32 10.84
CA HIS A 159 -5.05 15.72 10.58
C HIS A 159 -3.91 16.38 9.77
N VAL A 160 -2.67 16.14 10.16
CA VAL A 160 -1.47 16.64 9.45
C VAL A 160 -1.47 16.19 7.98
N CYS A 161 -1.68 14.90 7.72
CA CYS A 161 -1.70 14.37 6.36
C CYS A 161 -2.81 14.99 5.48
N LYS A 162 -3.98 15.32 6.08
CA LYS A 162 -5.09 15.97 5.38
C LYS A 162 -4.84 17.47 5.18
N ALA A 163 -4.50 18.19 6.25
CA ALA A 163 -4.39 19.64 6.25
C ALA A 163 -3.14 20.16 5.52
N SER A 164 -2.03 19.41 5.52
CA SER A 164 -0.83 19.75 4.75
C SER A 164 -1.00 19.61 3.24
N GLY A 165 -2.03 18.86 2.79
CA GLY A 165 -2.28 18.54 1.39
C GLY A 165 -1.52 17.31 0.87
N LEU A 166 -0.80 16.57 1.71
CA LEU A 166 -0.04 15.38 1.32
C LEU A 166 -0.92 14.32 0.65
N ILE A 167 -2.05 13.97 1.28
CA ILE A 167 -2.99 12.98 0.70
C ILE A 167 -3.49 13.43 -0.67
N GLN A 168 -3.77 14.72 -0.85
CA GLN A 168 -4.24 15.24 -2.12
C GLN A 168 -3.16 15.21 -3.20
N GLU A 169 -1.90 15.48 -2.83
CA GLU A 169 -0.77 15.43 -3.74
C GLU A 169 -0.55 14.02 -4.28
N PHE A 170 -0.54 13.01 -3.41
CA PHE A 170 -0.39 11.62 -3.84
C PHE A 170 -1.61 11.08 -4.59
N LYS A 171 -2.82 11.55 -4.29
CA LYS A 171 -4.03 11.21 -5.06
C LYS A 171 -4.07 11.79 -6.48
N LYS A 172 -3.38 12.91 -6.73
CA LYS A 172 -3.27 13.48 -8.09
C LYS A 172 -2.40 12.63 -9.00
N ASP A 173 -1.46 11.91 -8.42
CA ASP A 173 -0.61 10.96 -9.14
C ASP A 173 -1.41 9.66 -9.36
N GLY A 174 -2.13 9.59 -10.49
CA GLY A 174 -2.93 8.41 -10.86
C GLY A 174 -2.10 7.21 -11.37
N THR A 175 -0.79 7.24 -11.20
CA THR A 175 0.10 6.13 -11.57
C THR A 175 0.05 5.00 -10.54
N PRO A 176 0.44 3.77 -10.90
CA PRO A 176 0.59 2.67 -9.93
C PRO A 176 1.53 3.02 -8.77
N GLU A 177 2.60 3.79 -9.04
CA GLU A 177 3.53 4.27 -8.02
C GLU A 177 2.86 5.26 -7.07
N GLY A 178 2.01 6.17 -7.58
CA GLY A 178 1.23 7.10 -6.76
C GLY A 178 0.27 6.38 -5.83
N MET A 179 -0.38 5.32 -6.32
CA MET A 179 -1.25 4.46 -5.50
C MET A 179 -0.46 3.72 -4.42
N THR A 180 0.69 3.15 -4.76
CA THR A 180 1.58 2.49 -3.78
C THR A 180 2.03 3.45 -2.67
N ARG A 181 2.35 4.70 -3.02
CA ARG A 181 2.70 5.73 -2.02
C ARG A 181 1.52 6.04 -1.08
N LEU A 182 0.31 6.11 -1.62
CA LEU A 182 -0.89 6.33 -0.82
C LEU A 182 -1.16 5.15 0.13
N GLU A 183 -1.01 3.91 -0.34
CA GLU A 183 -1.09 2.70 0.50
C GLU A 183 -0.05 2.71 1.61
N ASN A 184 1.18 3.15 1.33
CA ASN A 184 2.22 3.28 2.34
C ASN A 184 1.86 4.31 3.43
N ILE A 185 1.24 5.45 3.06
CA ILE A 185 0.77 6.44 4.04
C ILE A 185 -0.38 5.88 4.86
N GLU A 186 -1.32 5.19 4.22
CA GLU A 186 -2.41 4.50 4.92
C GLU A 186 -1.85 3.53 5.95
N GLU A 187 -0.86 2.72 5.57
CA GLU A 187 -0.23 1.76 6.46
C GLU A 187 0.56 2.44 7.60
N LEU A 188 1.19 3.59 7.35
CA LEU A 188 1.80 4.38 8.43
C LEU A 188 0.74 4.83 9.43
N LEU A 189 -0.38 5.37 8.97
CA LEU A 189 -1.48 5.80 9.85
C LEU A 189 -2.09 4.63 10.64
N ASN A 190 -2.24 3.47 10.00
CA ASN A 190 -2.67 2.25 10.68
C ASN A 190 -1.68 1.83 11.76
N GLY A 191 -0.36 1.94 11.49
CA GLY A 191 0.69 1.67 12.47
C GLY A 191 0.67 2.62 13.66
N ILE A 192 0.43 3.91 13.41
CA ILE A 192 0.25 4.90 14.49
C ILE A 192 -1.01 4.56 15.32
N LYS A 193 -2.08 4.10 14.68
CA LYS A 193 -3.29 3.66 15.37
C LYS A 193 -3.04 2.45 16.26
N ASP A 194 -2.38 1.40 15.71
CA ASP A 194 -1.96 0.21 16.48
C ASP A 194 -1.10 0.61 17.69
N PHE A 195 -0.17 1.58 17.51
CA PHE A 195 0.66 2.11 18.58
C PHE A 195 -0.18 2.76 19.68
N VAL A 196 -1.08 3.69 19.32
CA VAL A 196 -1.95 4.39 20.28
C VAL A 196 -2.81 3.41 21.09
N GLU A 197 -3.40 2.42 20.43
CA GLU A 197 -4.23 1.41 21.10
C GLU A 197 -3.41 0.51 22.02
N GLY A 198 -2.21 0.10 21.59
CA GLY A 198 -1.29 -0.68 22.43
C GLY A 198 -0.83 0.11 23.66
N GLN A 199 -0.64 1.42 23.55
CA GLN A 199 -0.26 2.28 24.66
C GLN A 199 -1.41 2.52 25.65
N GLN A 200 -2.66 2.53 25.21
CA GLN A 200 -3.82 2.68 26.10
C GLN A 200 -3.98 1.51 27.08
N GLU A 201 -3.40 0.36 26.78
CA GLU A 201 -3.35 -0.78 27.71
C GLU A 201 -2.30 -0.60 28.84
N LEU A 202 -1.38 0.36 28.70
CA LEU A 202 -0.35 0.68 29.69
C LEU A 202 -0.79 1.90 30.52
N ALA A 203 -0.82 1.74 31.84
CA ALA A 203 -1.39 2.74 32.75
C ALA A 203 -0.71 4.14 32.73
N ASP A 204 0.54 4.24 32.23
CA ASP A 204 1.37 5.45 32.27
C ASP A 204 1.66 6.07 30.91
N SER A 205 1.12 5.51 29.80
CA SER A 205 1.37 6.03 28.45
C SER A 205 0.20 6.85 27.92
N THR A 206 0.50 7.94 27.23
CA THR A 206 -0.51 8.84 26.62
C THR A 206 -0.76 8.52 25.14
N GLY A 207 0.05 7.64 24.53
CA GLY A 207 0.02 7.41 23.09
C GLY A 207 0.33 8.69 22.31
N SER A 208 1.27 9.50 22.84
CA SER A 208 1.63 10.78 22.26
C SER A 208 2.45 10.64 20.98
N LEU A 209 2.48 11.72 20.17
CA LEU A 209 3.31 11.76 18.97
C LEU A 209 4.81 11.65 19.31
N ALA A 210 5.26 12.21 20.44
CA ALA A 210 6.67 12.13 20.84
C ALA A 210 7.09 10.67 21.10
N GLU A 211 6.29 9.91 21.86
CA GLU A 211 6.52 8.50 22.14
C GLU A 211 6.56 7.66 20.84
N PHE A 212 5.66 7.93 19.89
CA PHE A 212 5.66 7.26 18.58
C PHE A 212 6.94 7.55 17.80
N LEU A 213 7.41 8.81 17.77
CA LEU A 213 8.62 9.18 17.03
C LEU A 213 9.89 8.58 17.65
N GLU A 214 9.93 8.37 18.97
CA GLU A 214 11.01 7.62 19.64
C GLU A 214 11.03 6.16 19.20
N ASP A 215 9.87 5.49 19.14
CA ASP A 215 9.76 4.11 18.64
C ASP A 215 10.24 3.99 17.18
N VAL A 216 9.87 4.95 16.33
CA VAL A 216 10.33 5.02 14.92
C VAL A 216 11.84 5.28 14.83
N ALA A 217 12.41 6.12 15.66
CA ALA A 217 13.85 6.40 15.65
C ALA A 217 14.65 5.14 15.97
N LEU A 218 14.28 4.43 17.03
CA LEU A 218 14.88 3.13 17.39
C LEU A 218 14.75 2.11 16.25
N ALA A 219 13.60 2.09 15.58
CA ALA A 219 13.36 1.21 14.44
C ALA A 219 14.32 1.50 13.27
N THR A 220 14.56 2.77 12.97
CA THR A 220 15.39 3.22 11.85
C THR A 220 16.87 2.98 12.10
N ASP A 221 17.33 3.10 13.34
CA ASP A 221 18.74 2.87 13.71
C ASP A 221 19.12 1.40 13.52
N LEU A 222 18.25 0.47 13.90
CA LEU A 222 18.46 -0.97 13.71
C LEU A 222 18.50 -1.38 12.22
N ASP A 223 17.76 -0.68 11.35
CA ASP A 223 17.77 -0.94 9.91
C ASP A 223 19.09 -0.51 9.22
N ASN A 224 19.88 0.36 9.85
CA ASN A 224 21.15 0.85 9.32
C ASN A 224 22.35 -0.03 9.68
N GLU A 225 22.20 -1.03 10.54
CA GLU A 225 23.26 -1.98 10.89
C GLU A 225 23.39 -3.07 9.80
N GLU A 226 23.93 -2.71 8.63
CA GLU A 226 24.22 -3.63 7.53
C GLU A 226 25.51 -4.43 7.79
N GLY A 227 25.37 -5.66 8.29
CA GLY A 227 26.38 -6.71 8.13
C GLY A 227 26.14 -7.46 6.82
N GLU A 228 27.11 -7.46 5.90
CA GLU A 228 26.96 -8.07 4.56
C GLU A 228 26.70 -9.60 4.57
N ASP A 229 26.93 -10.29 5.67
CA ASP A 229 26.94 -11.77 5.74
C ASP A 229 26.10 -12.32 6.93
N SER A 230 25.07 -11.60 7.35
CA SER A 230 24.25 -12.03 8.48
C SER A 230 23.09 -12.94 8.05
N ASP A 231 22.84 -13.96 8.88
CA ASP A 231 21.70 -14.88 8.79
C ASP A 231 20.38 -14.10 9.00
N LYS A 232 19.68 -13.73 7.92
CA LYS A 232 18.51 -12.83 7.92
C LYS A 232 17.29 -13.47 7.26
N VAL A 233 16.10 -13.25 7.83
CA VAL A 233 14.81 -13.60 7.21
C VAL A 233 14.60 -12.77 5.95
N ALA A 234 14.24 -13.41 4.85
CA ALA A 234 13.98 -12.72 3.58
C ALA A 234 12.58 -12.12 3.53
N LEU A 235 12.46 -10.80 3.30
CA LEU A 235 11.19 -10.11 3.07
C LEU A 235 11.13 -9.58 1.64
N MET A 236 10.09 -9.93 0.89
CA MET A 236 9.96 -9.48 -0.49
C MET A 236 8.53 -9.57 -1.01
N THR A 237 8.26 -8.86 -2.11
CA THR A 237 7.03 -9.09 -2.85
C THR A 237 7.08 -10.44 -3.57
N ILE A 238 5.91 -11.06 -3.79
CA ILE A 238 5.80 -12.34 -4.51
C ILE A 238 6.45 -12.26 -5.90
N HIS A 239 6.38 -11.09 -6.56
CA HIS A 239 7.01 -10.90 -7.88
C HIS A 239 8.53 -11.07 -7.86
N LEU A 240 9.18 -10.63 -6.79
CA LEU A 240 10.63 -10.72 -6.62
C LEU A 240 11.09 -12.13 -6.21
N ALA A 241 10.19 -12.91 -5.64
CA ALA A 241 10.50 -14.28 -5.22
C ALA A 241 10.61 -15.27 -6.40
N LYS A 242 10.28 -14.83 -7.62
CA LYS A 242 10.35 -15.70 -8.81
C LYS A 242 11.79 -16.15 -9.06
N GLY A 243 12.01 -17.48 -9.01
CA GLY A 243 13.32 -18.11 -9.22
C GLY A 243 14.15 -18.28 -7.95
N LEU A 244 13.68 -17.79 -6.79
CA LEU A 244 14.27 -18.07 -5.49
C LEU A 244 13.53 -19.25 -4.84
N GLU A 245 14.16 -19.94 -3.88
CA GLU A 245 13.58 -21.04 -3.12
C GLU A 245 14.03 -20.94 -1.67
N PHE A 246 13.14 -21.31 -0.75
CA PHE A 246 13.36 -21.22 0.71
C PHE A 246 12.76 -22.46 1.37
N GLU A 247 13.35 -22.93 2.45
CA GLU A 247 12.81 -24.08 3.18
C GLU A 247 11.39 -23.81 3.69
N TYR A 248 11.16 -22.60 4.23
CA TYR A 248 9.91 -22.18 4.85
C TYR A 248 9.44 -20.85 4.26
N VAL A 249 8.24 -20.82 3.70
CA VAL A 249 7.68 -19.63 3.07
C VAL A 249 6.38 -19.22 3.76
N TYR A 250 6.31 -17.98 4.22
CA TYR A 250 5.10 -17.35 4.74
C TYR A 250 4.49 -16.45 3.66
N ILE A 251 3.26 -16.75 3.25
CA ILE A 251 2.49 -15.95 2.30
C ILE A 251 1.44 -15.21 3.11
N VAL A 252 1.60 -13.88 3.24
CA VAL A 252 0.81 -13.07 4.15
C VAL A 252 -0.25 -12.23 3.45
N GLY A 253 -1.33 -11.89 4.17
CA GLY A 253 -2.40 -11.06 3.65
C GLY A 253 -3.25 -11.74 2.58
N LEU A 254 -3.49 -13.03 2.73
CA LEU A 254 -4.38 -13.79 1.83
C LEU A 254 -5.85 -13.46 2.10
N GLU A 255 -6.25 -12.27 1.69
CA GLU A 255 -7.58 -11.70 1.91
C GLU A 255 -8.17 -11.17 0.60
N GLU A 256 -9.48 -11.24 0.47
CA GLU A 256 -10.19 -10.57 -0.63
C GLU A 256 -9.88 -9.07 -0.62
N ASN A 257 -9.73 -8.48 -1.81
CA ASN A 257 -9.34 -7.10 -2.04
C ASN A 257 -7.88 -6.73 -1.65
N LEU A 258 -7.09 -7.69 -1.18
CA LEU A 258 -5.66 -7.52 -0.90
C LEU A 258 -4.83 -8.49 -1.76
N PHE A 259 -5.13 -9.79 -1.69
CA PHE A 259 -4.59 -10.83 -2.56
C PHE A 259 -5.66 -11.93 -2.79
N PRO A 260 -6.42 -11.84 -3.90
CA PRO A 260 -6.26 -10.97 -5.07
C PRO A 260 -6.53 -9.50 -4.78
N SER A 261 -5.84 -8.60 -5.51
CA SER A 261 -6.04 -7.17 -5.34
C SER A 261 -7.43 -6.73 -5.83
N ALA A 262 -8.02 -5.69 -5.20
CA ALA A 262 -9.32 -5.18 -5.59
C ALA A 262 -9.38 -4.77 -7.08
N MET A 263 -8.29 -4.26 -7.63
CA MET A 263 -8.21 -3.84 -9.03
C MET A 263 -8.22 -5.03 -9.99
N SER A 264 -7.58 -6.12 -9.61
CA SER A 264 -7.47 -7.34 -10.43
C SER A 264 -8.76 -8.17 -10.46
N MET A 265 -9.77 -7.82 -9.67
CA MET A 265 -11.06 -8.52 -9.68
C MET A 265 -12.01 -8.05 -10.78
N ASN A 266 -11.67 -6.96 -11.49
CA ASN A 266 -12.53 -6.39 -12.52
C ASN A 266 -12.57 -7.23 -13.79
N THR A 267 -11.52 -7.96 -14.12
CA THR A 267 -11.46 -8.82 -15.30
C THR A 267 -10.98 -10.23 -14.95
N ARG A 268 -11.51 -11.21 -15.69
CA ARG A 268 -11.08 -12.60 -15.50
C ARG A 268 -9.58 -12.79 -15.79
N SER A 269 -9.05 -12.07 -16.76
CA SER A 269 -7.62 -12.16 -17.13
C SER A 269 -6.71 -11.69 -16.00
N GLU A 270 -7.06 -10.58 -15.33
CA GLU A 270 -6.29 -10.05 -14.20
C GLU A 270 -6.37 -10.98 -12.99
N LEU A 271 -7.55 -11.55 -12.72
CA LEU A 271 -7.72 -12.52 -11.64
C LEU A 271 -6.90 -13.80 -11.89
N GLU A 272 -6.83 -14.28 -13.14
CA GLU A 272 -5.98 -15.43 -13.51
C GLU A 272 -4.48 -15.11 -13.34
N GLU A 273 -4.07 -13.86 -13.55
CA GLU A 273 -2.68 -13.45 -13.30
C GLU A 273 -2.37 -13.43 -11.78
N GLU A 274 -3.28 -12.95 -10.95
CA GLU A 274 -3.14 -13.05 -9.49
C GLU A 274 -3.07 -14.52 -9.01
N ARG A 275 -3.85 -15.41 -9.64
CA ARG A 275 -3.78 -16.85 -9.34
C ARG A 275 -2.42 -17.45 -9.73
N ARG A 276 -1.85 -17.07 -10.88
CA ARG A 276 -0.50 -17.48 -11.26
C ARG A 276 0.54 -16.96 -10.26
N LEU A 277 0.36 -15.74 -9.80
CA LEU A 277 1.23 -15.16 -8.78
C LEU A 277 1.15 -15.94 -7.46
N PHE A 278 -0.05 -16.36 -7.05
CA PHE A 278 -0.24 -17.22 -5.88
C PHE A 278 0.43 -18.58 -6.07
N TYR A 279 0.31 -19.20 -7.24
CA TYR A 279 1.02 -20.43 -7.58
C TYR A 279 2.54 -20.24 -7.48
N VAL A 280 3.07 -19.13 -8.00
CA VAL A 280 4.50 -18.81 -7.86
C VAL A 280 4.90 -18.73 -6.40
N ALA A 281 4.12 -18.06 -5.55
CA ALA A 281 4.41 -17.96 -4.12
C ALA A 281 4.47 -19.32 -3.44
N LEU A 282 3.49 -20.20 -3.67
CA LEU A 282 3.45 -21.55 -3.10
C LEU A 282 4.66 -22.39 -3.52
N THR A 283 5.06 -22.29 -4.79
CA THR A 283 6.19 -23.07 -5.33
C THR A 283 7.56 -22.54 -4.90
N ARG A 284 7.64 -21.51 -4.07
CA ARG A 284 8.91 -21.04 -3.47
C ARG A 284 9.29 -21.83 -2.21
N ALA A 285 8.36 -22.58 -1.64
CA ALA A 285 8.60 -23.38 -0.46
C ALA A 285 9.18 -24.77 -0.84
N GLU A 286 10.35 -25.10 -0.29
CA GLU A 286 10.95 -26.44 -0.43
C GLU A 286 10.33 -27.44 0.54
N LYS A 287 10.08 -27.01 1.80
CA LYS A 287 9.56 -27.88 2.85
C LYS A 287 8.11 -27.57 3.22
N GLN A 288 7.83 -26.30 3.55
CA GLN A 288 6.52 -25.91 4.06
C GLN A 288 6.14 -24.48 3.68
N ALA A 289 4.89 -24.29 3.25
CA ALA A 289 4.28 -22.99 3.03
C ALA A 289 3.26 -22.70 4.14
N TYR A 290 3.32 -21.50 4.71
CA TYR A 290 2.37 -20.97 5.69
C TYR A 290 1.52 -19.90 5.03
N LEU A 291 0.22 -20.07 5.07
CA LEU A 291 -0.77 -19.16 4.50
C LEU A 291 -1.43 -18.39 5.64
N THR A 292 -1.32 -17.07 5.64
CA THR A 292 -1.91 -16.24 6.70
C THR A 292 -2.87 -15.20 6.16
N TYR A 293 -3.90 -14.90 6.94
CA TYR A 293 -4.86 -13.83 6.69
C TYR A 293 -5.36 -13.25 8.02
N ALA A 294 -5.79 -11.99 8.01
CA ALA A 294 -6.42 -11.37 9.16
C ALA A 294 -7.96 -11.44 9.02
N LEU A 295 -8.67 -11.51 10.15
CA LEU A 295 -10.14 -11.44 10.17
C LEU A 295 -10.64 -9.99 10.08
N SER A 296 -9.78 -9.04 10.44
CA SER A 296 -10.06 -7.61 10.33
C SER A 296 -8.76 -6.82 10.17
N ARG A 297 -8.84 -5.69 9.44
CA ARG A 297 -7.71 -4.76 9.23
C ARG A 297 -8.14 -3.33 9.44
N TYR A 298 -7.21 -2.51 9.91
CA TYR A 298 -7.38 -1.07 9.84
C TYR A 298 -7.24 -0.59 8.40
N ARG A 299 -8.18 0.26 7.97
CA ARG A 299 -8.12 1.05 6.73
C ARG A 299 -8.46 2.49 7.07
N TRP A 300 -7.49 3.40 6.91
CA TRP A 300 -7.63 4.80 7.31
C TRP A 300 -8.12 4.96 8.77
N GLY A 301 -7.57 4.16 9.69
CA GLY A 301 -7.91 4.18 11.11
C GLY A 301 -9.28 3.58 11.48
N LYS A 302 -9.99 2.97 10.53
CA LYS A 302 -11.25 2.24 10.77
C LYS A 302 -11.02 0.75 10.66
N LEU A 303 -11.52 0.01 11.63
CA LEU A 303 -11.50 -1.45 11.57
C LEU A 303 -12.52 -1.92 10.52
N VAL A 304 -12.08 -2.73 9.58
CA VAL A 304 -12.87 -3.31 8.50
C VAL A 304 -12.69 -4.82 8.55
N ASP A 305 -13.79 -5.56 8.50
CA ASP A 305 -13.76 -7.01 8.41
C ASP A 305 -13.12 -7.45 7.09
N ALA A 306 -12.27 -8.46 7.15
CA ALA A 306 -11.60 -9.06 6.01
C ALA A 306 -12.10 -10.50 5.80
N GLU A 307 -12.28 -10.87 4.54
CA GLU A 307 -12.65 -12.22 4.14
C GLU A 307 -11.38 -12.96 3.67
N PRO A 308 -11.25 -14.26 3.97
CA PRO A 308 -10.15 -15.06 3.43
C PRO A 308 -10.11 -15.00 1.91
N SER A 309 -8.92 -15.01 1.33
CA SER A 309 -8.74 -15.08 -0.11
C SER A 309 -9.41 -16.33 -0.69
N ARG A 310 -10.12 -16.16 -1.81
CA ARG A 310 -10.68 -17.29 -2.59
C ARG A 310 -9.61 -18.30 -3.02
N PHE A 311 -8.36 -17.88 -3.12
CA PHE A 311 -7.27 -18.79 -3.48
C PHE A 311 -7.01 -19.87 -2.42
N ILE A 312 -7.33 -19.59 -1.14
CA ILE A 312 -7.25 -20.61 -0.08
C ILE A 312 -8.35 -21.66 -0.29
N GLU A 313 -9.55 -21.25 -0.71
CA GLU A 313 -10.67 -22.16 -0.96
C GLU A 313 -10.44 -23.06 -2.20
N GLU A 314 -9.57 -22.66 -3.11
CA GLU A 314 -9.18 -23.44 -4.29
C GLU A 314 -8.21 -24.59 -3.95
N ILE A 315 -7.60 -24.59 -2.76
CA ILE A 315 -6.72 -25.67 -2.32
C ILE A 315 -7.57 -26.79 -1.69
N ASP A 316 -7.33 -28.03 -2.11
CA ASP A 316 -8.01 -29.17 -1.52
C ASP A 316 -7.68 -29.30 -0.03
N GLU A 317 -8.72 -29.45 0.81
CA GLU A 317 -8.59 -29.49 2.29
C GLU A 317 -7.60 -30.55 2.78
N GLN A 318 -7.37 -31.63 2.02
CA GLN A 318 -6.40 -32.67 2.39
C GLN A 318 -4.95 -32.18 2.46
N TYR A 319 -4.63 -31.05 1.78
CA TYR A 319 -3.30 -30.45 1.79
C TYR A 319 -3.17 -29.27 2.75
N LEU A 320 -4.24 -28.94 3.48
CA LEU A 320 -4.28 -27.82 4.42
C LEU A 320 -4.35 -28.33 5.87
N GLU A 321 -3.38 -27.90 6.66
CA GLU A 321 -3.46 -27.99 8.12
C GLU A 321 -3.92 -26.63 8.67
N ILE A 322 -5.13 -26.58 9.23
CA ILE A 322 -5.68 -25.34 9.78
C ILE A 322 -5.23 -25.21 11.24
N VAL A 323 -4.33 -24.28 11.48
CA VAL A 323 -3.86 -23.92 12.81
C VAL A 323 -4.67 -22.71 13.29
N THR A 324 -5.53 -22.93 14.29
CA THR A 324 -6.17 -21.82 15.01
C THR A 324 -5.19 -21.30 16.07
N PRO A 325 -4.92 -19.98 16.15
CA PRO A 325 -4.12 -19.43 17.25
C PRO A 325 -4.76 -19.88 18.57
N LYS A 326 -3.96 -20.49 19.46
CA LYS A 326 -4.40 -20.68 20.84
C LYS A 326 -4.65 -19.29 21.40
N GLU A 327 -5.88 -19.01 21.84
CA GLU A 327 -6.14 -17.82 22.63
C GLU A 327 -5.09 -17.80 23.76
N GLU A 328 -4.15 -16.87 23.72
CA GLU A 328 -3.31 -16.57 24.87
C GLU A 328 -4.29 -16.16 25.97
N ARG A 329 -4.59 -17.06 26.88
CA ARG A 329 -5.34 -16.74 28.10
C ARG A 329 -4.55 -15.61 28.75
N ARG A 330 -5.04 -14.38 28.64
CA ARG A 330 -4.54 -13.24 29.38
C ARG A 330 -4.49 -13.70 30.84
N PHE A 331 -3.29 -13.95 31.30
CA PHE A 331 -3.05 -14.35 32.67
C PHE A 331 -3.45 -13.16 33.56
N ASN A 332 -4.63 -13.23 34.11
CA ASN A 332 -5.12 -12.23 35.05
C ASN A 332 -4.59 -12.64 36.43
N PRO A 333 -3.52 -12.02 36.95
CA PRO A 333 -2.88 -12.48 38.17
C PRO A 333 -3.75 -12.28 39.43
N MET A 334 -4.95 -11.72 39.28
CA MET A 334 -5.84 -11.40 40.38
C MET A 334 -6.91 -12.47 40.68
N LEU A 335 -6.94 -13.60 39.96
CA LEU A 335 -7.93 -14.67 40.11
C LEU A 335 -7.29 -16.06 40.42
N SER A 336 -6.04 -16.12 40.87
CA SER A 336 -5.39 -17.36 41.24
C SER A 336 -5.36 -17.60 42.78
N ALA A 337 -6.46 -17.32 43.41
CA ALA A 337 -6.70 -17.84 44.78
C ALA A 337 -8.10 -18.42 44.78
N ASP A 338 -8.24 -19.64 44.22
CA ASP A 338 -9.12 -20.65 44.81
C ASP A 338 -9.22 -21.90 43.90
N ILE A 339 -8.90 -23.02 44.55
CA ILE A 339 -9.50 -24.34 44.37
C ILE A 339 -8.93 -25.27 43.29
N PHE A 340 -8.14 -26.20 43.76
CA PHE A 340 -7.92 -27.52 43.17
C PHE A 340 -9.27 -28.18 42.82
N GLY A 341 -9.51 -28.38 41.55
CA GLY A 341 -10.60 -29.18 41.02
C GLY A 341 -10.22 -29.69 39.63
N ASP A 342 -10.05 -31.04 39.54
CA ASP A 342 -9.83 -31.72 38.27
C ASP A 342 -10.97 -31.41 37.30
N VAL A 343 -10.67 -30.71 36.20
CA VAL A 343 -11.58 -30.53 35.09
C VAL A 343 -10.93 -31.15 33.86
N GLU A 344 -11.52 -32.26 33.40
CA GLU A 344 -11.17 -32.91 32.15
C GLU A 344 -11.18 -31.89 30.98
N PRO A 345 -10.29 -32.04 29.99
CA PRO A 345 -10.25 -31.10 28.85
C PRO A 345 -11.50 -31.22 28.00
N ASN A 346 -12.37 -30.23 28.10
CA ASN A 346 -13.53 -30.10 27.26
C ASN A 346 -13.06 -29.78 25.83
N THR A 347 -13.06 -30.79 24.96
CA THR A 347 -12.82 -30.58 23.51
C THR A 347 -13.99 -29.80 22.94
N VAL A 348 -13.82 -28.49 22.83
CA VAL A 348 -14.77 -27.64 22.11
C VAL A 348 -14.67 -28.00 20.62
N ARG A 349 -15.63 -28.79 20.14
CA ARG A 349 -15.81 -29.00 18.70
C ARG A 349 -16.23 -27.67 18.07
N TYR A 350 -15.31 -27.06 17.33
CA TYR A 350 -15.58 -25.87 16.52
C TYR A 350 -16.66 -26.19 15.49
N LYS A 351 -17.78 -25.50 15.55
CA LYS A 351 -18.78 -25.57 14.46
C LYS A 351 -18.24 -24.75 13.30
N LYS A 352 -17.93 -25.41 12.16
CA LYS A 352 -17.56 -24.73 10.91
C LYS A 352 -18.54 -23.58 10.64
N PRO A 353 -18.08 -22.40 10.22
CA PRO A 353 -18.96 -21.31 9.80
C PRO A 353 -19.96 -21.81 8.76
N ALA A 354 -21.19 -21.31 8.81
CA ALA A 354 -22.33 -21.86 8.03
C ALA A 354 -22.09 -21.81 6.50
N TYR A 355 -21.22 -20.91 6.01
CA TYR A 355 -20.87 -20.80 4.59
C TYR A 355 -19.95 -21.94 4.09
N LEU A 356 -19.22 -22.62 4.97
CA LEU A 356 -18.39 -23.78 4.59
C LEU A 356 -19.20 -25.09 4.50
N LYS A 357 -20.48 -25.08 4.83
CA LYS A 357 -21.35 -26.28 4.81
C LYS A 357 -22.21 -26.44 3.57
N ALA A 358 -22.29 -25.46 2.71
CA ALA A 358 -23.09 -25.54 1.50
C ALA A 358 -22.29 -26.22 0.39
N LYS A 359 -22.39 -27.56 0.25
CA LYS A 359 -22.08 -28.20 -1.04
C LYS A 359 -22.96 -27.55 -2.09
N PRO A 360 -22.44 -27.09 -3.22
CA PRO A 360 -23.28 -26.60 -4.29
C PRO A 360 -24.18 -27.75 -4.73
N LYS A 361 -25.47 -27.63 -4.50
CA LYS A 361 -26.47 -28.49 -5.15
C LYS A 361 -26.26 -28.30 -6.64
N ALA A 362 -25.99 -29.41 -7.35
CA ALA A 362 -25.96 -29.42 -8.80
C ALA A 362 -27.24 -28.73 -9.27
N LYS A 363 -27.08 -27.57 -9.92
CA LYS A 363 -28.21 -26.86 -10.52
C LYS A 363 -28.68 -27.74 -11.68
N GLU A 364 -29.91 -28.25 -11.58
CA GLU A 364 -30.59 -28.83 -12.75
C GLU A 364 -30.53 -27.81 -13.90
N PRO A 365 -30.39 -28.27 -15.14
CA PRO A 365 -30.27 -27.36 -16.27
C PRO A 365 -31.55 -26.54 -16.37
N PHE A 366 -31.41 -25.22 -16.30
CA PHE A 366 -32.48 -24.25 -16.44
C PHE A 366 -33.15 -24.46 -17.81
N LYS A 367 -34.38 -24.95 -17.83
CA LYS A 367 -35.20 -24.96 -19.05
C LYS A 367 -35.60 -23.52 -19.34
N ILE A 368 -34.95 -22.93 -20.36
CA ILE A 368 -35.29 -21.62 -20.89
C ILE A 368 -36.63 -21.76 -21.59
N THR A 369 -37.71 -21.38 -20.93
CA THR A 369 -39.01 -21.11 -21.57
C THR A 369 -38.90 -19.74 -22.21
N ALA A 370 -38.90 -19.69 -23.53
CA ALA A 370 -38.92 -18.44 -24.29
C ALA A 370 -40.14 -17.59 -23.90
N PRO A 371 -39.99 -16.29 -23.60
CA PRO A 371 -41.14 -15.42 -23.37
C PRO A 371 -41.92 -15.23 -24.68
N LYS A 372 -43.18 -15.59 -24.66
CA LYS A 372 -44.15 -15.24 -25.71
C LYS A 372 -44.39 -13.73 -25.62
N ASN A 373 -44.05 -13.02 -26.68
CA ASN A 373 -44.21 -11.59 -27.00
C ASN A 373 -42.91 -10.80 -27.06
N LEU A 374 -42.08 -11.11 -28.05
CA LEU A 374 -41.13 -10.16 -28.60
C LEU A 374 -41.67 -9.63 -29.91
N LYS A 375 -42.13 -8.39 -29.93
CA LYS A 375 -42.34 -7.63 -31.16
C LYS A 375 -40.95 -7.38 -31.80
N LYS A 376 -40.83 -7.77 -33.06
CA LYS A 376 -39.68 -7.49 -33.92
C LYS A 376 -39.50 -5.98 -33.95
N VAL A 377 -38.45 -5.46 -33.33
CA VAL A 377 -37.94 -4.10 -33.54
C VAL A 377 -37.10 -4.17 -34.78
N SER A 378 -37.49 -3.44 -35.80
CA SER A 378 -36.81 -3.28 -37.04
C SER A 378 -35.42 -2.70 -36.89
N ASP A 379 -34.51 -3.27 -37.60
CA ASP A 379 -33.13 -2.91 -37.91
C ASP A 379 -32.68 -1.50 -37.53
N THR A 380 -32.04 -1.39 -36.38
CA THR A 380 -31.07 -0.30 -36.16
C THR A 380 -29.72 -0.87 -36.52
N LYS A 381 -29.08 -0.31 -37.51
CA LYS A 381 -27.81 -0.71 -38.11
C LYS A 381 -26.78 -0.99 -36.99
N SER A 382 -26.45 -2.28 -36.84
CA SER A 382 -25.25 -2.72 -36.14
C SER A 382 -24.05 -2.06 -36.83
N THR A 383 -23.26 -1.30 -36.07
CA THR A 383 -21.94 -0.87 -36.50
C THR A 383 -21.08 -2.11 -36.69
N THR A 384 -20.99 -2.51 -37.92
CA THR A 384 -20.17 -3.62 -38.42
C THR A 384 -18.71 -3.36 -38.06
N ASN A 385 -18.03 -4.40 -37.55
CA ASN A 385 -16.59 -4.44 -37.40
C ASN A 385 -15.89 -4.07 -38.71
N LEU A 386 -15.23 -2.88 -38.73
CA LEU A 386 -14.50 -2.30 -39.88
C LEU A 386 -13.17 -3.02 -40.19
N PHE A 387 -13.07 -4.32 -39.93
CA PHE A 387 -11.88 -5.12 -40.31
C PHE A 387 -11.89 -5.60 -41.77
N ASP A 388 -13.01 -5.42 -42.53
CA ASP A 388 -13.11 -5.86 -43.92
C ASP A 388 -12.93 -4.75 -44.96
N ASN A 389 -12.87 -3.48 -44.59
CA ASN A 389 -12.53 -2.41 -45.51
C ASN A 389 -11.02 -2.13 -45.44
N LYS A 390 -10.30 -2.55 -46.49
CA LYS A 390 -8.88 -2.26 -46.68
C LYS A 390 -8.66 -0.75 -46.69
N LEU A 391 -8.19 -0.20 -45.56
CA LEU A 391 -7.65 1.15 -45.52
C LEU A 391 -6.43 1.23 -46.44
N ILE A 392 -6.39 2.19 -47.31
CA ILE A 392 -5.30 2.36 -48.30
C ILE A 392 -4.59 3.68 -48.03
N VAL A 393 -3.30 3.74 -48.35
CA VAL A 393 -2.53 5.00 -48.28
C VAL A 393 -3.18 6.00 -49.25
N GLY A 394 -3.53 7.18 -48.76
CA GLY A 394 -4.25 8.21 -49.46
C GLY A 394 -5.71 8.41 -49.05
N ASP A 395 -6.29 7.44 -48.30
CA ASP A 395 -7.66 7.57 -47.81
C ASP A 395 -7.84 8.75 -46.86
N VAL A 396 -8.99 9.40 -46.96
CA VAL A 396 -9.42 10.44 -46.02
C VAL A 396 -10.24 9.77 -44.92
N VAL A 397 -9.78 9.90 -43.68
CA VAL A 397 -10.42 9.30 -42.54
C VAL A 397 -10.83 10.34 -41.49
N ASN A 398 -11.88 10.03 -40.72
CA ASN A 398 -12.31 10.83 -39.60
C ASN A 398 -12.08 10.05 -38.29
N HIS A 399 -11.37 10.68 -37.36
CA HIS A 399 -11.15 10.13 -36.03
C HIS A 399 -11.91 10.98 -35.00
N GLN A 400 -12.66 10.31 -34.13
CA GLN A 400 -13.55 10.95 -33.16
C GLN A 400 -12.85 12.02 -32.28
N ARG A 401 -11.53 11.90 -32.01
CA ARG A 401 -10.75 12.83 -31.18
C ARG A 401 -9.88 13.79 -31.97
N PHE A 402 -9.42 13.42 -33.18
CA PHE A 402 -8.42 14.17 -33.94
C PHE A 402 -9.00 14.81 -35.23
N GLY A 403 -10.27 14.51 -35.54
CA GLY A 403 -10.94 15.03 -36.71
C GLY A 403 -10.50 14.36 -38.01
N LYS A 404 -10.64 15.10 -39.15
CA LYS A 404 -10.28 14.62 -40.47
C LYS A 404 -8.76 14.55 -40.67
N GLY A 405 -8.30 13.51 -41.34
CA GLY A 405 -6.90 13.33 -41.67
C GLY A 405 -6.69 12.41 -42.86
N ASN A 406 -5.54 12.52 -43.51
CA ASN A 406 -5.14 11.68 -44.65
C ASN A 406 -4.16 10.62 -44.21
N VAL A 407 -4.35 9.38 -44.66
CA VAL A 407 -3.46 8.26 -44.40
C VAL A 407 -2.18 8.40 -45.22
N LEU A 408 -1.05 8.59 -44.55
CA LEU A 408 0.26 8.75 -45.18
C LEU A 408 0.99 7.43 -45.40
N ASN A 409 0.92 6.53 -44.45
CA ASN A 409 1.62 5.25 -44.48
C ASN A 409 0.91 4.18 -43.63
N ILE A 410 1.03 2.92 -44.02
CA ILE A 410 0.49 1.78 -43.27
C ILE A 410 1.61 0.74 -43.06
N GLU A 411 1.94 0.43 -41.82
CA GLU A 411 3.00 -0.50 -41.43
C GLU A 411 2.46 -1.64 -40.57
N GLY A 412 3.02 -2.84 -40.69
CA GLY A 412 2.66 -4.01 -39.89
C GLY A 412 1.75 -5.00 -40.61
N LYS A 413 1.40 -6.11 -39.94
CA LYS A 413 0.48 -7.17 -40.47
C LYS A 413 -0.45 -7.64 -39.35
N GLY A 414 -1.71 -7.90 -39.69
CA GLY A 414 -2.68 -8.48 -38.76
C GLY A 414 -3.01 -7.55 -37.58
N ALA A 415 -2.88 -8.03 -36.35
CA ALA A 415 -3.25 -7.29 -35.13
C ALA A 415 -2.35 -6.08 -34.84
N ASP A 416 -1.14 -6.01 -35.40
CA ASP A 416 -0.16 -4.94 -35.19
C ASP A 416 -0.15 -3.90 -36.32
N LEU A 417 -1.20 -3.84 -37.15
CA LEU A 417 -1.32 -2.91 -38.24
C LEU A 417 -1.41 -1.48 -37.70
N LYS A 418 -0.49 -0.59 -38.13
CA LYS A 418 -0.39 0.82 -37.74
C LYS A 418 -0.57 1.70 -38.98
N ALA A 419 -1.37 2.75 -38.84
CA ALA A 419 -1.48 3.80 -39.88
C ALA A 419 -0.88 5.10 -39.37
N GLU A 420 -0.07 5.73 -40.19
CA GLU A 420 0.37 7.11 -39.98
C GLU A 420 -0.61 8.05 -40.71
N ILE A 421 -1.29 8.91 -39.95
CA ILE A 421 -2.35 9.77 -40.43
C ILE A 421 -1.97 11.22 -40.13
N LYS A 422 -2.04 12.07 -41.14
CA LYS A 422 -1.86 13.51 -40.99
C LYS A 422 -3.23 14.17 -40.81
N PHE A 423 -3.50 14.63 -39.58
CA PHE A 423 -4.73 15.31 -39.24
C PHE A 423 -4.65 16.82 -39.52
N GLU A 424 -5.76 17.41 -39.93
CA GLU A 424 -5.84 18.85 -40.25
C GLU A 424 -5.47 19.75 -39.08
N ASN A 425 -5.88 19.37 -37.86
CA ASN A 425 -5.69 20.17 -36.64
C ASN A 425 -4.69 19.57 -35.62
N GLY A 426 -3.92 18.52 -35.97
CA GLY A 426 -3.14 17.77 -34.97
C GLY A 426 -1.78 17.22 -35.42
N GLY A 427 -1.32 17.53 -36.63
CA GLY A 427 -0.07 17.00 -37.20
C GLY A 427 -0.15 15.51 -37.55
N SER A 428 1.00 14.87 -37.84
CA SER A 428 1.05 13.42 -38.14
C SER A 428 1.08 12.58 -36.88
N LYS A 429 0.24 11.51 -36.80
CA LYS A 429 0.16 10.60 -35.70
C LYS A 429 0.13 9.15 -36.19
N LYS A 430 0.87 8.25 -35.50
CA LYS A 430 0.82 6.81 -35.77
C LYS A 430 -0.23 6.16 -34.86
N LEU A 431 -1.27 5.56 -35.45
CA LEU A 431 -2.37 4.92 -34.74
C LEU A 431 -2.40 3.41 -35.02
N LEU A 432 -2.63 2.61 -33.99
CA LEU A 432 -2.88 1.17 -34.09
C LEU A 432 -4.32 0.97 -34.58
N LEU A 433 -4.50 0.41 -35.78
CA LEU A 433 -5.82 0.28 -36.43
C LEU A 433 -6.80 -0.58 -35.62
N ARG A 434 -6.28 -1.52 -34.83
CA ARG A 434 -7.08 -2.35 -33.91
C ARG A 434 -7.89 -1.54 -32.89
N PHE A 435 -7.37 -0.38 -32.50
CA PHE A 435 -7.99 0.45 -31.45
C PHE A 435 -8.45 1.81 -31.99
N ALA A 436 -8.02 2.18 -33.19
CA ALA A 436 -8.39 3.43 -33.82
C ALA A 436 -9.80 3.32 -34.43
N LYS A 437 -10.77 4.01 -33.86
CA LYS A 437 -12.13 4.17 -34.42
C LYS A 437 -12.05 5.18 -35.57
N LEU A 438 -11.69 4.69 -36.76
CA LEU A 438 -11.58 5.47 -37.96
C LEU A 438 -12.81 5.26 -38.87
N GLU A 439 -13.41 6.31 -39.36
CA GLU A 439 -14.42 6.29 -40.41
C GLU A 439 -13.79 6.74 -41.70
N ILE A 440 -13.84 5.92 -42.76
CA ILE A 440 -13.34 6.28 -44.08
C ILE A 440 -14.38 7.19 -44.75
N ILE A 441 -13.96 8.38 -45.20
CA ILE A 441 -14.84 9.37 -45.82
C ILE A 441 -14.78 9.28 -47.35
N SER A 442 -13.63 8.93 -47.92
CA SER A 442 -13.43 8.67 -49.34
C SER A 442 -12.04 8.10 -49.61
#